data_9cb3ced39996c1ee7d7699ab8b34d5a2
#
_entry.id   9cb3ced39996c1ee7d7699ab8b34d5a2
#
_cell.length_a   1.000
_cell.length_b   1.000
_cell.length_c   1.000
_cell.angle_alpha   90.00
_cell.angle_beta   90.00
_cell.angle_gamma   90.00
#
_symmetry.space_group_name_H-M   'P 1'
#
loop_
_entity.id
_entity.type
_entity.pdbx_description
1 polymer ?
#
loop_
_entity_poly.entity_id
_entity_poly.type
_entity_poly.pdbx_seq_one_letter_code
_entity_poly.pdbx_strand_id
1 'polypeptide(L)'
;MKINTQDLLKAGVHFGHIARKWNPNMRPFIFMKKGGIHIIDLSKTISKLEDACNALKKTVKNGKKILLVGTKAQAKEKVFVYAKSINMPCITERWLGGLLTNFTTIRKSVKKMNNIEKMKKNGTFNTLSKKERLLIDRLYAKLYKNLGSISNMNQIPGGIFLVDPNKEKIALTEAKKLKIPVFAMVDTNTDPSNIQYPIPSNDDSSKSIDIILRFVSEAIKHSISREIKNSINKKL
;
A
#
# COMPACT_ATOMS: atom_id res chain seq x y z
N MET A 1 6.73 -20.38 -0.77
CA MET A 1 6.01 -20.13 0.49
C MET A 1 4.67 -20.83 0.37
N LYS A 2 4.32 -21.74 1.26
CA LYS A 2 3.01 -22.41 1.21
C LYS A 2 2.01 -21.56 2.01
N ILE A 3 0.98 -21.10 1.34
CA ILE A 3 -0.12 -20.38 1.98
C ILE A 3 -1.06 -21.44 2.55
N ASN A 4 -1.24 -21.45 3.88
CA ASN A 4 -2.13 -22.43 4.52
C ASN A 4 -3.55 -21.85 4.63
N THR A 5 -4.54 -22.58 4.10
CA THR A 5 -5.96 -22.20 4.16
C THR A 5 -6.43 -22.03 5.61
N GLN A 6 -5.93 -22.85 6.54
CA GLN A 6 -6.30 -22.76 7.96
C GLN A 6 -5.87 -21.44 8.60
N ASP A 7 -4.70 -20.90 8.23
CA ASP A 7 -4.24 -19.61 8.75
C ASP A 7 -5.10 -18.44 8.24
N LEU A 8 -5.49 -18.49 6.95
CA LEU A 8 -6.42 -17.53 6.38
C LEU A 8 -7.79 -17.57 7.06
N LEU A 9 -8.26 -18.78 7.38
CA LEU A 9 -9.54 -19.01 8.04
C LEU A 9 -9.52 -18.44 9.47
N LYS A 10 -8.47 -18.71 10.25
CA LYS A 10 -8.26 -18.16 11.60
C LYS A 10 -8.13 -16.63 11.61
N ALA A 11 -7.54 -16.05 10.57
CA ALA A 11 -7.44 -14.60 10.41
C ALA A 11 -8.75 -13.94 9.96
N GLY A 12 -9.77 -14.71 9.59
CA GLY A 12 -11.06 -14.19 9.15
C GLY A 12 -11.05 -13.57 7.75
N VAL A 13 -10.15 -14.02 6.87
CA VAL A 13 -10.01 -13.52 5.50
C VAL A 13 -11.24 -13.80 4.66
N HIS A 14 -11.97 -14.87 4.98
CA HIS A 14 -13.16 -15.34 4.29
C HIS A 14 -14.44 -14.53 4.56
N PHE A 15 -14.46 -13.68 5.58
CA PHE A 15 -15.63 -12.84 5.85
C PHE A 15 -15.67 -11.65 4.90
N GLY A 16 -16.76 -11.54 4.16
CA GLY A 16 -17.06 -10.37 3.35
C GLY A 16 -18.08 -9.47 4.03
N HIS A 17 -18.59 -8.51 3.29
CA HIS A 17 -19.59 -7.56 3.75
C HIS A 17 -21.01 -8.15 3.72
N ILE A 18 -21.95 -7.39 4.31
CA ILE A 18 -23.39 -7.70 4.31
C ILE A 18 -23.88 -7.83 2.85
N ALA A 19 -24.69 -8.85 2.58
CA ALA A 19 -25.17 -9.18 1.25
C ALA A 19 -25.90 -8.03 0.52
N ARG A 20 -26.46 -7.06 1.23
CA ARG A 20 -27.10 -5.87 0.63
C ARG A 20 -26.12 -4.90 -0.03
N LYS A 21 -24.85 -4.93 0.36
CA LYS A 21 -23.80 -3.98 -0.10
C LYS A 21 -22.82 -4.61 -1.10
N TRP A 22 -23.06 -5.81 -1.54
CA TRP A 22 -22.14 -6.52 -2.43
C TRP A 22 -22.10 -5.95 -3.84
N ASN A 23 -21.00 -6.15 -4.52
CA ASN A 23 -20.87 -5.84 -5.94
C ASN A 23 -21.10 -7.12 -6.78
N PRO A 24 -21.97 -7.11 -7.81
CA PRO A 24 -22.22 -8.28 -8.66
C PRO A 24 -20.96 -8.84 -9.33
N ASN A 25 -20.00 -8.00 -9.67
CA ASN A 25 -18.72 -8.41 -10.27
C ASN A 25 -17.86 -9.26 -9.32
N MET A 26 -18.17 -9.26 -8.02
CA MET A 26 -17.52 -10.13 -7.03
C MET A 26 -18.09 -11.54 -6.98
N ARG A 27 -19.20 -11.82 -7.69
CA ARG A 27 -19.84 -13.15 -7.72
C ARG A 27 -18.86 -14.31 -7.95
N PRO A 28 -17.87 -14.22 -8.86
CA PRO A 28 -16.91 -15.31 -9.07
C PRO A 28 -16.08 -15.65 -7.84
N PHE A 29 -15.91 -14.73 -6.88
CA PHE A 29 -15.06 -14.87 -5.69
C PHE A 29 -15.85 -15.22 -4.43
N ILE A 30 -17.19 -15.23 -4.50
CA ILE A 30 -18.05 -15.56 -3.37
C ILE A 30 -18.34 -17.07 -3.38
N PHE A 31 -18.08 -17.72 -2.24
CA PHE A 31 -18.36 -19.13 -2.05
C PHE A 31 -19.84 -19.37 -1.71
N MET A 32 -20.36 -18.65 -0.69
CA MET A 32 -21.75 -18.78 -0.24
C MET A 32 -22.20 -17.53 0.51
N LYS A 33 -23.51 -17.47 0.81
CA LYS A 33 -24.10 -16.51 1.74
C LYS A 33 -24.49 -17.24 3.01
N LYS A 34 -24.02 -16.78 4.18
CA LYS A 34 -24.35 -17.34 5.50
C LYS A 34 -24.64 -16.22 6.49
N GLY A 35 -25.76 -16.28 7.19
CA GLY A 35 -26.10 -15.26 8.22
C GLY A 35 -26.22 -13.83 7.66
N GLY A 36 -26.62 -13.64 6.39
CA GLY A 36 -26.73 -12.32 5.77
C GLY A 36 -25.40 -11.72 5.29
N ILE A 37 -24.27 -12.44 5.44
CA ILE A 37 -22.93 -12.02 5.04
C ILE A 37 -22.45 -12.92 3.90
N HIS A 38 -21.68 -12.37 2.96
CA HIS A 38 -21.02 -13.16 1.93
C HIS A 38 -19.73 -13.77 2.46
N ILE A 39 -19.49 -15.03 2.10
CA ILE A 39 -18.24 -15.75 2.43
C ILE A 39 -17.40 -15.82 1.16
N ILE A 40 -16.16 -15.35 1.26
CA ILE A 40 -15.19 -15.34 0.17
C ILE A 40 -14.57 -16.73 0.02
N ASP A 41 -14.36 -17.17 -1.22
CA ASP A 41 -13.70 -18.43 -1.55
C ASP A 41 -12.19 -18.30 -1.33
N LEU A 42 -11.68 -18.95 -0.27
CA LEU A 42 -10.26 -18.93 0.08
C LEU A 42 -9.35 -19.59 -0.96
N SER A 43 -9.84 -20.56 -1.74
CA SER A 43 -9.07 -21.17 -2.81
C SER A 43 -8.73 -20.14 -3.90
N LYS A 44 -9.71 -19.29 -4.23
CA LYS A 44 -9.52 -18.18 -5.18
C LYS A 44 -8.66 -17.08 -4.58
N THR A 45 -8.80 -16.80 -3.27
CA THR A 45 -7.91 -15.87 -2.58
C THR A 45 -6.45 -16.31 -2.69
N ILE A 46 -6.15 -17.59 -2.44
CA ILE A 46 -4.79 -18.13 -2.53
C ILE A 46 -4.24 -18.00 -3.95
N SER A 47 -5.00 -18.46 -4.96
CA SER A 47 -4.58 -18.35 -6.36
C SER A 47 -4.28 -16.90 -6.77
N LYS A 48 -5.18 -15.96 -6.45
CA LYS A 48 -5.00 -14.55 -6.77
C LYS A 48 -3.87 -13.88 -5.98
N LEU A 49 -3.66 -14.28 -4.74
CA LEU A 49 -2.53 -13.81 -3.94
C LEU A 49 -1.20 -14.30 -4.51
N GLU A 50 -1.12 -15.55 -4.98
CA GLU A 50 0.07 -16.08 -5.66
C GLU A 50 0.36 -15.32 -6.97
N ASP A 51 -0.66 -15.09 -7.80
CA ASP A 51 -0.55 -14.29 -9.02
C ASP A 51 0.00 -12.88 -8.71
N ALA A 52 -0.58 -12.21 -7.72
CA ALA A 52 -0.16 -10.89 -7.27
C ALA A 52 1.28 -10.90 -6.74
N CYS A 53 1.64 -11.86 -5.89
CA CYS A 53 3.00 -12.00 -5.37
C CYS A 53 4.03 -12.23 -6.48
N ASN A 54 3.70 -13.03 -7.50
CA ASN A 54 4.60 -13.29 -8.63
C ASN A 54 4.79 -12.03 -9.49
N ALA A 55 3.74 -11.25 -9.71
CA ALA A 55 3.83 -9.98 -10.43
C ALA A 55 4.61 -8.92 -9.63
N LEU A 56 4.40 -8.83 -8.30
CA LEU A 56 5.18 -7.97 -7.42
C LEU A 56 6.67 -8.31 -7.45
N LYS A 57 7.01 -9.60 -7.40
CA LYS A 57 8.41 -10.07 -7.54
C LYS A 57 9.04 -9.61 -8.86
N LYS A 58 8.31 -9.70 -9.98
CA LYS A 58 8.78 -9.22 -11.29
C LYS A 58 9.03 -7.72 -11.28
N THR A 59 8.09 -6.94 -10.71
CA THR A 59 8.21 -5.47 -10.63
C THR A 59 9.42 -5.04 -9.81
N VAL A 60 9.65 -5.69 -8.67
CA VAL A 60 10.80 -5.41 -7.79
C VAL A 60 12.11 -5.83 -8.44
N LYS A 61 12.17 -6.99 -9.12
CA LYS A 61 13.35 -7.42 -9.90
C LYS A 61 13.77 -6.41 -10.98
N ASN A 62 12.84 -5.61 -11.47
CA ASN A 62 13.15 -4.52 -12.41
C ASN A 62 13.62 -3.23 -11.71
N GLY A 63 14.02 -3.30 -10.44
CA GLY A 63 14.50 -2.16 -9.66
C GLY A 63 13.42 -1.14 -9.28
N LYS A 64 12.13 -1.42 -9.54
CA LYS A 64 11.04 -0.50 -9.27
C LYS A 64 10.49 -0.70 -7.86
N LYS A 65 10.16 0.40 -7.19
CA LYS A 65 9.52 0.39 -5.87
C LYS A 65 8.01 0.16 -5.98
N ILE A 66 7.45 -0.47 -4.95
CA ILE A 66 6.01 -0.66 -4.77
C ILE A 66 5.54 0.33 -3.71
N LEU A 67 4.46 1.08 -4.00
CA LEU A 67 3.83 1.99 -3.05
C LEU A 67 2.70 1.25 -2.33
N LEU A 68 2.81 1.09 -1.01
CA LEU A 68 1.75 0.50 -0.19
C LEU A 68 0.83 1.60 0.33
N VAL A 69 -0.48 1.42 0.17
CA VAL A 69 -1.49 2.41 0.52
C VAL A 69 -2.56 1.76 1.39
N GLY A 70 -2.82 2.36 2.55
CA GLY A 70 -3.88 1.91 3.44
C GLY A 70 -4.19 2.98 4.46
N THR A 71 -5.25 3.78 4.19
CA THR A 71 -5.67 4.86 5.08
C THR A 71 -6.76 4.43 6.07
N LYS A 72 -7.23 3.17 5.98
CA LYS A 72 -8.18 2.56 6.91
C LYS A 72 -7.54 2.44 8.30
N ALA A 73 -8.26 2.75 9.37
CA ALA A 73 -7.72 2.71 10.74
C ALA A 73 -7.09 1.34 11.07
N GLN A 74 -7.73 0.26 10.63
CA GLN A 74 -7.28 -1.11 10.81
C GLN A 74 -6.02 -1.47 10.01
N ALA A 75 -5.75 -0.73 8.92
CA ALA A 75 -4.66 -0.99 7.99
C ALA A 75 -3.41 -0.14 8.26
N LYS A 76 -3.57 1.09 8.78
CA LYS A 76 -2.50 2.09 8.91
C LYS A 76 -1.23 1.56 9.53
N GLU A 77 -1.34 1.01 10.73
CA GLU A 77 -0.20 0.51 11.49
C GLU A 77 0.49 -0.65 10.76
N LYS A 78 -0.30 -1.61 10.27
CA LYS A 78 0.22 -2.79 9.57
C LYS A 78 0.94 -2.40 8.27
N VAL A 79 0.32 -1.55 7.45
CA VAL A 79 0.94 -1.04 6.23
C VAL A 79 2.26 -0.34 6.53
N PHE A 80 2.32 0.50 7.57
CA PHE A 80 3.56 1.19 7.95
C PHE A 80 4.66 0.22 8.39
N VAL A 81 4.35 -0.73 9.26
CA VAL A 81 5.32 -1.72 9.77
C VAL A 81 5.90 -2.57 8.62
N TYR A 82 5.03 -3.12 7.77
CA TYR A 82 5.49 -3.95 6.66
C TYR A 82 6.26 -3.13 5.61
N ALA A 83 5.80 -1.95 5.24
CA ALA A 83 6.51 -1.07 4.30
C ALA A 83 7.92 -0.73 4.80
N LYS A 84 8.05 -0.39 6.09
CA LYS A 84 9.35 -0.09 6.71
C LYS A 84 10.27 -1.32 6.70
N SER A 85 9.74 -2.52 6.97
CA SER A 85 10.52 -3.76 7.00
C SER A 85 11.14 -4.14 5.64
N ILE A 86 10.53 -3.71 4.54
CA ILE A 86 10.98 -3.98 3.17
C ILE A 86 11.55 -2.74 2.46
N ASN A 87 11.70 -1.62 3.17
CA ASN A 87 12.18 -0.33 2.64
C ASN A 87 11.39 0.16 1.41
N MET A 88 10.08 0.00 1.44
CA MET A 88 9.16 0.48 0.41
C MET A 88 8.39 1.72 0.89
N PRO A 89 8.03 2.66 -0.01
CA PRO A 89 7.22 3.82 0.33
C PRO A 89 5.80 3.38 0.71
N CYS A 90 5.17 4.13 1.64
CA CYS A 90 3.78 3.88 2.02
C CYS A 90 2.99 5.17 2.25
N ILE A 91 1.67 5.06 2.19
CA ILE A 91 0.75 6.13 2.56
C ILE A 91 -0.28 5.54 3.52
N THR A 92 -0.28 6.06 4.74
CA THR A 92 -1.15 5.57 5.81
C THR A 92 -2.12 6.62 6.32
N GLU A 93 -1.87 7.92 6.08
CA GLU A 93 -2.73 8.98 6.58
C GLU A 93 -3.80 9.39 5.56
N ARG A 94 -3.45 10.15 4.57
CA ARG A 94 -4.36 10.63 3.54
C ARG A 94 -3.67 10.62 2.19
N TRP A 95 -4.33 10.07 1.18
CA TRP A 95 -3.91 10.26 -0.20
C TRP A 95 -4.09 11.72 -0.62
N LEU A 96 -3.03 12.34 -1.07
CA LEU A 96 -3.10 13.68 -1.64
C LEU A 96 -3.41 13.59 -3.12
N GLY A 97 -4.48 14.26 -3.56
CA GLY A 97 -4.79 14.32 -4.99
C GLY A 97 -3.62 14.84 -5.82
N GLY A 98 -3.33 14.17 -6.93
CA GLY A 98 -2.17 14.48 -7.77
C GLY A 98 -0.86 13.84 -7.31
N LEU A 99 -0.88 12.92 -6.33
CA LEU A 99 0.34 12.31 -5.79
C LEU A 99 1.15 11.59 -6.87
N LEU A 100 0.49 10.96 -7.82
CA LEU A 100 1.13 10.31 -8.96
C LEU A 100 1.06 11.17 -10.21
N THR A 101 -0.10 11.72 -10.52
CA THR A 101 -0.34 12.49 -11.75
C THR A 101 0.35 13.85 -11.75
N ASN A 102 0.59 14.44 -10.57
CA ASN A 102 1.34 15.69 -10.40
C ASN A 102 2.56 15.47 -9.47
N PHE A 103 3.32 14.42 -9.75
CA PHE A 103 4.45 13.98 -8.94
C PHE A 103 5.51 15.07 -8.74
N THR A 104 5.73 15.91 -9.75
CA THR A 104 6.69 17.03 -9.68
C THR A 104 6.34 18.01 -8.56
N THR A 105 5.07 18.39 -8.41
CA THR A 105 4.60 19.28 -7.34
C THR A 105 4.69 18.62 -5.97
N ILE A 106 4.38 17.34 -5.87
CA ILE A 106 4.58 16.57 -4.63
C ILE A 106 6.06 16.56 -4.24
N ARG A 107 6.97 16.37 -5.19
CA ARG A 107 8.44 16.43 -4.94
C ARG A 107 8.90 17.82 -4.46
N LYS A 108 8.31 18.91 -4.96
CA LYS A 108 8.57 20.26 -4.43
C LYS A 108 8.15 20.36 -2.95
N SER A 109 6.99 19.79 -2.59
CA SER A 109 6.52 19.75 -1.20
C SER A 109 7.42 18.90 -0.29
N VAL A 110 7.91 17.76 -0.77
CA VAL A 110 8.91 16.93 -0.07
C VAL A 110 10.23 17.69 0.10
N LYS A 111 10.73 18.38 -0.93
CA LYS A 111 11.92 19.23 -0.82
C LYS A 111 11.73 20.33 0.24
N LYS A 112 10.56 20.99 0.27
CA LYS A 112 10.24 21.99 1.30
C LYS A 112 10.29 21.39 2.70
N MET A 113 9.73 20.21 2.91
CA MET A 113 9.80 19.47 4.17
C MET A 113 11.24 19.20 4.58
N ASN A 114 12.06 18.66 3.68
CA ASN A 114 13.47 18.35 3.93
C ASN A 114 14.31 19.60 4.22
N ASN A 115 14.00 20.73 3.56
CA ASN A 115 14.66 22.00 3.82
C ASN A 115 14.36 22.53 5.23
N ILE A 116 13.10 22.42 5.69
CA ILE A 116 12.73 22.79 7.07
C ILE A 116 13.49 21.91 8.06
N GLU A 117 13.61 20.61 7.80
CA GLU A 117 14.39 19.71 8.66
C GLU A 117 15.87 20.10 8.72
N LYS A 118 16.47 20.46 7.58
CA LYS A 118 17.83 20.98 7.52
C LYS A 118 18.01 22.29 8.31
N MET A 119 17.05 23.23 8.17
CA MET A 119 17.07 24.49 8.94
C MET A 119 17.05 24.24 10.44
N LYS A 120 16.28 23.26 10.91
CA LYS A 120 16.24 22.86 12.32
C LYS A 120 17.58 22.29 12.78
N LYS A 121 18.23 21.46 11.95
CA LYS A 121 19.54 20.85 12.27
C LYS A 121 20.69 21.86 12.25
N ASN A 122 20.67 22.84 11.36
CA ASN A 122 21.74 23.82 11.17
C ASN A 122 21.62 25.04 12.11
N GLY A 123 20.66 25.08 13.03
CA GLY A 123 20.48 26.19 13.95
C GLY A 123 19.83 27.44 13.37
N THR A 124 19.71 27.58 12.05
CA THR A 124 19.05 28.72 11.38
C THR A 124 17.60 28.92 11.84
N PHE A 125 16.96 27.83 12.30
CA PHE A 125 15.63 27.90 12.87
C PHE A 125 15.55 28.78 14.13
N ASN A 126 16.64 28.86 14.91
CA ASN A 126 16.71 29.62 16.17
C ASN A 126 16.80 31.12 15.94
N THR A 127 17.24 31.57 14.77
CA THR A 127 17.33 33.03 14.43
C THR A 127 15.99 33.64 14.06
N LEU A 128 14.95 32.80 13.82
CA LEU A 128 13.61 33.23 13.46
C LEU A 128 12.84 33.71 14.69
N SER A 129 11.86 34.62 14.46
CA SER A 129 10.93 35.05 15.50
C SER A 129 10.09 33.90 16.05
N LYS A 130 9.60 34.00 17.28
CA LYS A 130 8.73 32.98 17.91
C LYS A 130 7.50 32.63 17.07
N LYS A 131 6.89 33.64 16.43
CA LYS A 131 5.72 33.48 15.57
C LYS A 131 6.06 32.67 14.31
N GLU A 132 7.16 32.98 13.64
CA GLU A 132 7.61 32.29 12.45
C GLU A 132 7.98 30.82 12.74
N ARG A 133 8.71 30.57 13.84
CA ARG A 133 9.02 29.21 14.27
C ARG A 133 7.76 28.36 14.42
N LEU A 134 6.73 28.89 15.10
CA LEU A 134 5.46 28.19 15.29
C LEU A 134 4.75 27.88 13.96
N LEU A 135 4.74 28.81 12.99
CA LEU A 135 4.15 28.60 11.67
C LEU A 135 4.91 27.51 10.88
N ILE A 136 6.25 27.56 10.90
CA ILE A 136 7.10 26.56 10.23
C ILE A 136 6.93 25.19 10.88
N ASP A 137 6.84 25.12 12.20
CA ASP A 137 6.61 23.83 12.90
C ASP A 137 5.27 23.20 12.55
N ARG A 138 4.20 23.97 12.51
CA ARG A 138 2.89 23.52 12.08
C ARG A 138 2.91 23.02 10.63
N LEU A 139 3.58 23.77 9.75
CA LEU A 139 3.73 23.38 8.35
C LEU A 139 4.52 22.10 8.21
N TYR A 140 5.65 21.98 8.92
CA TYR A 140 6.48 20.78 8.93
C TYR A 140 5.69 19.56 9.42
N ALA A 141 4.99 19.67 10.55
CA ALA A 141 4.19 18.59 11.10
C ALA A 141 3.12 18.08 10.10
N LYS A 142 2.45 19.02 9.41
CA LYS A 142 1.45 18.69 8.36
C LYS A 142 2.09 17.98 7.17
N LEU A 143 3.23 18.47 6.69
CA LEU A 143 3.96 17.85 5.57
C LEU A 143 4.51 16.48 5.95
N TYR A 144 5.14 16.36 7.11
CA TYR A 144 5.72 15.12 7.61
C TYR A 144 4.68 14.03 7.81
N LYS A 145 3.53 14.37 8.39
CA LYS A 145 2.42 13.44 8.56
C LYS A 145 1.96 12.82 7.24
N ASN A 146 1.86 13.62 6.16
CA ASN A 146 1.30 13.16 4.89
C ASN A 146 2.36 12.63 3.90
N LEU A 147 3.59 13.13 3.95
CA LEU A 147 4.62 12.89 2.93
C LEU A 147 5.89 12.26 3.50
N GLY A 148 6.04 12.16 4.81
CA GLY A 148 7.26 11.65 5.45
C GLY A 148 7.63 10.25 4.98
N SER A 149 6.64 9.36 4.86
CA SER A 149 6.85 7.97 4.43
C SER A 149 7.18 7.79 2.94
N ILE A 150 7.00 8.83 2.13
CA ILE A 150 7.38 8.85 0.70
C ILE A 150 8.56 9.76 0.39
N SER A 151 9.22 10.31 1.41
CA SER A 151 10.36 11.23 1.24
C SER A 151 11.47 10.66 0.35
N ASN A 152 11.73 9.36 0.45
CA ASN A 152 12.74 8.62 -0.30
C ASN A 152 12.26 8.12 -1.67
N MET A 153 11.05 8.49 -2.09
CA MET A 153 10.50 8.11 -3.39
C MET A 153 10.89 9.15 -4.44
N ASN A 154 11.95 8.89 -5.21
CA ASN A 154 12.47 9.81 -6.22
C ASN A 154 11.82 9.66 -7.60
N GLN A 155 11.18 8.53 -7.85
CA GLN A 155 10.52 8.18 -9.11
C GLN A 155 9.12 7.66 -8.85
N ILE A 156 8.29 7.68 -9.88
CA ILE A 156 6.96 7.08 -9.86
C ILE A 156 7.09 5.58 -9.56
N PRO A 157 6.25 5.01 -8.66
CA PRO A 157 6.36 3.61 -8.29
C PRO A 157 6.03 2.70 -9.48
N GLY A 158 6.64 1.51 -9.51
CA GLY A 158 6.37 0.51 -10.53
C GLY A 158 5.10 -0.30 -10.30
N GLY A 159 4.46 -0.13 -9.15
CA GLY A 159 3.19 -0.74 -8.79
C GLY A 159 2.64 -0.14 -7.51
N ILE A 160 1.33 -0.28 -7.30
CA ILE A 160 0.63 0.19 -6.09
C ILE A 160 -0.10 -0.97 -5.47
N PHE A 161 0.04 -1.13 -4.16
CA PHE A 161 -0.75 -2.07 -3.37
C PHE A 161 -1.76 -1.29 -2.52
N LEU A 162 -3.05 -1.52 -2.73
CA LEU A 162 -4.13 -0.84 -2.03
C LEU A 162 -4.80 -1.78 -1.02
N VAL A 163 -5.06 -1.28 0.17
CA VAL A 163 -6.00 -1.88 1.12
C VAL A 163 -7.31 -1.10 1.02
N ASP A 164 -8.40 -1.76 0.61
CA ASP A 164 -9.70 -1.16 0.36
C ASP A 164 -9.71 -0.13 -0.80
N PRO A 165 -9.85 -0.58 -2.06
CA PRO A 165 -9.92 0.32 -3.22
C PRO A 165 -11.12 1.27 -3.20
N ASN A 166 -12.21 0.93 -2.49
CA ASN A 166 -13.36 1.82 -2.35
C ASN A 166 -13.02 3.08 -1.59
N LYS A 167 -12.16 2.98 -0.57
CA LYS A 167 -11.67 4.12 0.18
C LYS A 167 -10.59 4.87 -0.58
N GLU A 168 -9.76 4.16 -1.33
CA GLU A 168 -8.61 4.70 -2.05
C GLU A 168 -8.93 4.98 -3.54
N LYS A 169 -10.17 5.40 -3.86
CA LYS A 169 -10.62 5.64 -5.25
C LYS A 169 -9.72 6.61 -6.03
N ILE A 170 -9.23 7.66 -5.36
CA ILE A 170 -8.35 8.65 -6.01
C ILE A 170 -7.04 8.00 -6.42
N ALA A 171 -6.43 7.22 -5.52
CA ALA A 171 -5.20 6.48 -5.80
C ALA A 171 -5.37 5.50 -6.97
N LEU A 172 -6.47 4.75 -6.98
CA LEU A 172 -6.82 3.82 -8.06
C LEU A 172 -6.98 4.55 -9.40
N THR A 173 -7.68 5.69 -9.41
CA THR A 173 -7.91 6.49 -10.63
C THR A 173 -6.60 7.08 -11.18
N GLU A 174 -5.74 7.59 -10.31
CA GLU A 174 -4.43 8.13 -10.72
C GLU A 174 -3.51 7.03 -11.25
N ALA A 175 -3.48 5.87 -10.59
CA ALA A 175 -2.69 4.72 -11.05
C ALA A 175 -3.11 4.26 -12.44
N LYS A 176 -4.42 4.19 -12.70
CA LYS A 176 -4.96 3.84 -14.02
C LYS A 176 -4.56 4.82 -15.10
N LYS A 177 -4.66 6.14 -14.83
CA LYS A 177 -4.25 7.18 -15.78
C LYS A 177 -2.80 7.03 -16.20
N LEU A 178 -1.94 6.60 -15.29
CA LEU A 178 -0.52 6.39 -15.55
C LEU A 178 -0.16 4.96 -15.97
N LYS A 179 -1.15 4.08 -16.14
CA LYS A 179 -0.97 2.66 -16.47
C LYS A 179 -0.04 1.93 -15.50
N ILE A 180 -0.09 2.30 -14.23
CA ILE A 180 0.66 1.64 -13.15
C ILE A 180 -0.13 0.41 -12.71
N PRO A 181 0.49 -0.79 -12.62
CA PRO A 181 -0.18 -1.99 -12.16
C PRO A 181 -0.67 -1.82 -10.72
N VAL A 182 -1.94 -2.18 -10.51
CA VAL A 182 -2.62 -2.07 -9.21
C VAL A 182 -2.85 -3.46 -8.65
N PHE A 183 -2.36 -3.67 -7.44
CA PHE A 183 -2.60 -4.81 -6.58
C PHE A 183 -3.53 -4.35 -5.47
N ALA A 184 -4.58 -5.08 -5.15
CA ALA A 184 -5.49 -4.64 -4.10
C ALA A 184 -6.17 -5.78 -3.36
N MET A 185 -6.32 -5.58 -2.05
CA MET A 185 -7.27 -6.35 -1.24
C MET A 185 -8.66 -5.89 -1.61
N VAL A 186 -9.51 -6.82 -2.03
CA VAL A 186 -10.85 -6.54 -2.57
C VAL A 186 -11.88 -7.32 -1.76
N ASP A 187 -12.72 -6.60 -1.04
CA ASP A 187 -13.86 -7.20 -0.34
C ASP A 187 -15.09 -7.29 -1.25
N THR A 188 -16.12 -7.96 -0.82
CA THR A 188 -17.35 -8.25 -1.58
C THR A 188 -18.15 -7.02 -2.01
N ASN A 189 -17.90 -5.84 -1.45
CA ASN A 189 -18.51 -4.55 -1.79
C ASN A 189 -17.74 -3.77 -2.88
N THR A 190 -16.61 -4.28 -3.35
CA THR A 190 -15.70 -3.59 -4.27
C THR A 190 -15.82 -4.15 -5.68
N ASP A 191 -15.63 -3.30 -6.70
CA ASP A 191 -15.56 -3.72 -8.09
C ASP A 191 -14.14 -4.20 -8.45
N PRO A 192 -13.92 -5.50 -8.71
CA PRO A 192 -12.61 -6.03 -9.07
C PRO A 192 -12.21 -5.73 -10.52
N SER A 193 -13.14 -5.38 -11.41
CA SER A 193 -12.92 -5.21 -12.85
C SER A 193 -11.87 -4.15 -13.17
N ASN A 194 -11.70 -3.22 -12.25
CA ASN A 194 -10.81 -2.09 -12.39
C ASN A 194 -9.40 -2.32 -11.82
N ILE A 195 -9.13 -3.53 -11.32
CA ILE A 195 -7.91 -3.87 -10.61
C ILE A 195 -7.20 -5.00 -11.35
N GLN A 196 -5.93 -4.81 -11.67
CA GLN A 196 -5.18 -5.79 -12.46
C GLN A 196 -4.87 -7.06 -11.66
N TYR A 197 -4.58 -6.92 -10.37
CA TYR A 197 -4.31 -8.03 -9.47
C TYR A 197 -5.21 -7.94 -8.23
N PRO A 198 -6.50 -8.31 -8.34
CA PRO A 198 -7.40 -8.33 -7.20
C PRO A 198 -7.09 -9.53 -6.29
N ILE A 199 -7.05 -9.30 -4.99
CA ILE A 199 -6.89 -10.32 -3.96
C ILE A 199 -8.19 -10.33 -3.15
N PRO A 200 -9.12 -11.25 -3.41
CA PRO A 200 -10.38 -11.34 -2.68
C PRO A 200 -10.10 -11.63 -1.21
N SER A 201 -10.44 -10.71 -0.33
CA SER A 201 -10.12 -10.83 1.11
C SER A 201 -10.87 -9.78 1.92
N ASN A 202 -11.07 -10.08 3.19
CA ASN A 202 -11.62 -9.13 4.16
C ASN A 202 -10.66 -7.97 4.40
N ASP A 203 -11.09 -6.76 4.15
CA ASP A 203 -10.33 -5.52 4.34
C ASP A 203 -10.69 -4.75 5.62
N ASP A 204 -11.62 -5.27 6.45
CA ASP A 204 -12.03 -4.66 7.72
C ASP A 204 -11.30 -5.24 8.93
N SER A 205 -10.91 -6.53 8.86
CA SER A 205 -10.21 -7.19 9.96
C SER A 205 -8.70 -6.91 9.93
N SER A 206 -8.18 -6.36 11.03
CA SER A 206 -6.73 -6.14 11.19
C SER A 206 -5.91 -7.43 11.05
N LYS A 207 -6.44 -8.59 11.49
CA LYS A 207 -5.79 -9.90 11.34
C LYS A 207 -5.74 -10.35 9.86
N SER A 208 -6.82 -10.11 9.11
CA SER A 208 -6.88 -10.41 7.68
C SER A 208 -5.88 -9.54 6.89
N ILE A 209 -5.85 -8.25 7.18
CA ILE A 209 -4.90 -7.31 6.57
C ILE A 209 -3.46 -7.72 6.88
N ASP A 210 -3.18 -8.07 8.13
CA ASP A 210 -1.85 -8.48 8.60
C ASP A 210 -1.33 -9.70 7.83
N ILE A 211 -2.14 -10.75 7.70
CA ILE A 211 -1.71 -11.99 7.03
C ILE A 211 -1.46 -11.76 5.54
N ILE A 212 -2.30 -10.99 4.85
CA ILE A 212 -2.09 -10.68 3.43
C ILE A 212 -0.85 -9.81 3.23
N LEU A 213 -0.66 -8.75 4.04
CA LEU A 213 0.53 -7.91 3.97
C LEU A 213 1.80 -8.67 4.30
N ARG A 214 1.76 -9.63 5.22
CA ARG A 214 2.87 -10.53 5.51
C ARG A 214 3.31 -11.30 4.27
N PHE A 215 2.38 -11.95 3.56
CA PHE A 215 2.69 -12.68 2.32
C PHE A 215 3.25 -11.78 1.23
N VAL A 216 2.65 -10.61 1.04
CA VAL A 216 3.10 -9.60 0.08
C VAL A 216 4.50 -9.11 0.43
N SER A 217 4.76 -8.77 1.69
CA SER A 217 6.08 -8.28 2.13
C SER A 217 7.17 -9.33 2.02
N GLU A 218 6.88 -10.59 2.36
CA GLU A 218 7.82 -11.70 2.20
C GLU A 218 8.14 -11.97 0.72
N ALA A 219 7.14 -11.89 -0.16
CA ALA A 219 7.35 -12.02 -1.60
C ALA A 219 8.31 -10.95 -2.15
N ILE A 220 8.15 -9.69 -1.70
CA ILE A 220 9.02 -8.56 -2.06
C ILE A 220 10.42 -8.76 -1.47
N LYS A 221 10.52 -9.11 -0.19
CA LYS A 221 11.80 -9.33 0.52
C LYS A 221 12.65 -10.40 -0.15
N HIS A 222 12.05 -11.52 -0.52
CA HIS A 222 12.74 -12.58 -1.26
C HIS A 222 13.33 -12.11 -2.60
N SER A 223 12.63 -11.20 -3.30
CA SER A 223 13.13 -10.66 -4.57
C SER A 223 14.31 -9.73 -4.36
N ILE A 224 14.25 -8.84 -3.37
CA ILE A 224 15.33 -7.92 -3.01
C ILE A 224 16.60 -8.71 -2.63
N SER A 225 16.46 -9.73 -1.77
CA SER A 225 17.61 -10.56 -1.31
C SER A 225 18.30 -11.31 -2.46
N ARG A 226 17.54 -11.76 -3.47
CA ARG A 226 18.11 -12.42 -4.67
C ARG A 226 18.85 -11.43 -5.57
N GLU A 227 18.35 -10.20 -5.72
CA GLU A 227 19.03 -9.18 -6.51
C GLU A 227 20.35 -8.77 -5.91
N ILE A 228 20.40 -8.59 -4.58
CA ILE A 228 21.65 -8.26 -3.87
C ILE A 228 22.68 -9.38 -4.09
N LYS A 229 22.29 -10.66 -3.97
CA LYS A 229 23.19 -11.79 -4.24
C LYS A 229 23.70 -11.81 -5.68
N ASN A 230 22.79 -11.58 -6.65
CA ASN A 230 23.15 -11.58 -8.08
C ASN A 230 24.06 -10.39 -8.45
N SER A 231 23.91 -9.23 -7.82
CA SER A 231 24.77 -8.06 -8.05
C SER A 231 26.15 -8.22 -7.40
N ILE A 232 26.26 -8.94 -6.29
CA ILE A 232 27.55 -9.29 -5.68
C ILE A 232 28.30 -10.29 -6.56
N ASN A 233 27.61 -11.36 -7.02
CA ASN A 233 28.22 -12.39 -7.89
C ASN A 233 28.61 -11.89 -9.31
N LYS A 234 28.08 -10.75 -9.77
CA LYS A 234 28.49 -10.12 -11.04
C LYS A 234 29.70 -9.18 -10.89
N LYS A 235 30.07 -8.83 -9.66
CA LYS A 235 31.22 -7.95 -9.36
C LYS A 235 32.48 -8.73 -8.94
N LEU A 236 32.33 -10.02 -8.69
CA LEU A 236 33.39 -11.03 -8.53
C LEU A 236 33.66 -11.71 -9.88
#